data_41a213afcdfa8aae247266c8771e1bf5
#
_entry.id   41a213afcdfa8aae247266c8771e1bf5
#
_cell.length_a   1.000
_cell.length_b   1.000
_cell.length_c   1.000
_cell.angle_alpha   90.00
_cell.angle_beta   90.00
_cell.angle_gamma   90.00
#
_symmetry.space_group_name_H-M   'P 1'
#
loop_
_entity.id
_entity.type
_entity.pdbx_description
1 polymer ?
#
loop_
_entity_poly.entity_id
_entity_poly.type
_entity_poly.pdbx_seq_one_letter_code
_entity_poly.pdbx_strand_id
1 'polypeptide(L)'
;MVTVTAAGAQSSVDPSLMAEIRRIRAIDNHAHPPKLLASGEKDDDFDALPCDPLEPTQPGLITRPENPQYLAAWKDLWGYAYDDRSPKHVEAVLAAKARAKAAHGDGYPAWILGRVGIDVELSNRVAMGRGLNDAHHRFVPFDDALLFPLDNSPIAAQTPDRKFFMSREDMLRARYMQDLGIGAIPATLSEYLARVVTPALERQRQNGAVAIKFEVAYLRSLDFGPAAEADAAAIYARYARGGAPDTAQYRRLQDFLFRYIASESGRIGMAVHIHTGAGCGGYFSLSGANPMLL
;
A
#
# COMPACT_ATOMS: atom_id res chain seq x y z
N MET A 1 54.35 10.43 5.50
CA MET A 1 52.98 10.74 5.06
C MET A 1 52.72 9.82 3.88
N VAL A 2 52.06 8.68 4.11
CA VAL A 2 51.79 7.65 3.08
C VAL A 2 50.37 7.88 2.61
N THR A 3 50.22 8.39 1.40
CA THR A 3 48.94 8.53 0.72
C THR A 3 48.49 7.15 0.24
N VAL A 4 47.53 6.56 0.94
CA VAL A 4 46.82 5.36 0.44
C VAL A 4 45.75 5.81 -0.53
N THR A 5 46.02 5.68 -1.80
CA THR A 5 45.01 5.80 -2.87
C THR A 5 44.18 4.52 -2.84
N ALA A 6 42.97 4.61 -2.31
CA ALA A 6 41.98 3.56 -2.47
C ALA A 6 41.54 3.54 -3.94
N ALA A 7 42.14 2.63 -4.72
CA ALA A 7 41.60 2.26 -6.03
C ALA A 7 40.30 1.50 -5.79
N GLY A 8 39.19 2.18 -5.93
CA GLY A 8 37.88 1.54 -6.01
C GLY A 8 37.82 0.68 -7.25
N ALA A 9 37.99 -0.63 -7.08
CA ALA A 9 37.68 -1.60 -8.11
C ALA A 9 36.17 -1.52 -8.39
N GLN A 10 35.75 -0.73 -9.38
CA GLN A 10 34.48 -0.94 -10.04
C GLN A 10 34.57 -2.32 -10.68
N SER A 11 33.99 -3.32 -10.05
CA SER A 11 33.78 -4.61 -10.69
C SER A 11 32.91 -4.34 -11.92
N SER A 12 33.50 -4.38 -13.10
CA SER A 12 32.77 -4.34 -14.34
C SER A 12 31.89 -5.59 -14.38
N VAL A 13 30.58 -5.41 -14.28
CA VAL A 13 29.63 -6.53 -14.44
C VAL A 13 29.84 -7.12 -15.83
N ASP A 14 29.93 -8.44 -15.91
CA ASP A 14 30.05 -9.14 -17.17
C ASP A 14 28.94 -8.74 -18.14
N PRO A 15 29.23 -8.20 -19.33
CA PRO A 15 28.20 -7.76 -20.27
C PRO A 15 27.22 -8.87 -20.70
N SER A 16 27.69 -10.12 -20.75
CA SER A 16 26.84 -11.26 -21.11
C SER A 16 25.83 -11.56 -19.99
N LEU A 17 26.28 -11.53 -18.74
CA LEU A 17 25.40 -11.67 -17.57
C LEU A 17 24.36 -10.54 -17.49
N MET A 18 24.79 -9.30 -17.75
CA MET A 18 23.86 -8.16 -17.80
C MET A 18 22.85 -8.29 -18.94
N ALA A 19 23.24 -8.84 -20.08
CA ALA A 19 22.31 -9.10 -21.18
C ALA A 19 21.26 -10.15 -20.80
N GLU A 20 21.66 -11.21 -20.10
CA GLU A 20 20.72 -12.21 -19.57
C GLU A 20 19.77 -11.61 -18.52
N ILE A 21 20.30 -10.86 -17.55
CA ILE A 21 19.47 -10.20 -16.51
C ILE A 21 18.42 -9.28 -17.16
N ARG A 22 18.78 -8.52 -18.19
CA ARG A 22 17.85 -7.64 -18.90
C ARG A 22 16.74 -8.38 -19.68
N ARG A 23 16.89 -9.65 -19.96
CA ARG A 23 15.85 -10.48 -20.58
C ARG A 23 14.83 -11.01 -19.57
N ILE A 24 15.19 -11.06 -18.29
CA ILE A 24 14.29 -11.54 -17.25
C ILE A 24 13.20 -10.50 -17.08
N ARG A 25 11.95 -10.92 -17.31
CA ARG A 25 10.77 -10.11 -17.02
C ARG A 25 10.45 -10.23 -15.53
N ALA A 26 10.21 -9.09 -14.90
CA ALA A 26 9.96 -9.03 -13.47
C ALA A 26 8.46 -9.11 -13.15
N ILE A 27 8.15 -9.61 -11.96
CA ILE A 27 6.88 -9.39 -11.27
C ILE A 27 7.16 -8.40 -10.15
N ASP A 28 6.52 -7.24 -10.20
CA ASP A 28 6.53 -6.29 -9.09
C ASP A 28 5.47 -6.72 -8.09
N ASN A 29 5.89 -7.27 -6.96
CA ASN A 29 4.96 -7.81 -5.96
C ASN A 29 4.46 -6.75 -4.97
N HIS A 30 4.85 -5.48 -5.09
CA HIS A 30 4.41 -4.40 -4.22
C HIS A 30 4.53 -3.03 -4.90
N ALA A 31 3.49 -2.61 -5.57
CA ALA A 31 3.42 -1.30 -6.22
C ALA A 31 2.21 -0.48 -5.72
N HIS A 32 2.36 0.83 -5.76
CA HIS A 32 1.25 1.80 -5.56
C HIS A 32 1.09 2.61 -6.86
N PRO A 33 0.52 2.04 -7.93
CA PRO A 33 0.39 2.75 -9.20
C PRO A 33 -0.72 3.80 -9.13
N PRO A 34 -0.47 5.04 -9.61
CA PRO A 34 -1.55 6.01 -9.79
C PRO A 34 -2.42 5.63 -10.99
N LYS A 35 -3.73 5.80 -10.88
CA LYS A 35 -4.63 5.69 -12.04
C LYS A 35 -4.39 6.84 -13.02
N LEU A 36 -4.87 6.71 -14.26
CA LEU A 36 -4.89 7.81 -15.21
C LEU A 36 -5.95 8.83 -14.80
N LEU A 37 -5.51 10.05 -14.52
CA LEU A 37 -6.35 11.17 -14.10
C LEU A 37 -6.72 12.05 -15.29
N ALA A 38 -7.98 12.51 -15.33
CA ALA A 38 -8.38 13.65 -16.12
C ALA A 38 -7.85 14.95 -15.49
N SER A 39 -7.88 16.05 -16.24
CA SER A 39 -7.45 17.35 -15.72
C SER A 39 -8.32 17.77 -14.53
N GLY A 40 -7.68 18.07 -13.40
CA GLY A 40 -8.35 18.47 -12.15
C GLY A 40 -8.92 17.33 -11.30
N GLU A 41 -8.84 16.08 -11.76
CA GLU A 41 -9.23 14.90 -10.98
C GLU A 41 -8.19 14.59 -9.91
N LYS A 42 -8.63 14.04 -8.76
CA LYS A 42 -7.79 13.49 -7.70
C LYS A 42 -7.90 11.98 -7.67
N ASP A 43 -6.84 11.32 -7.18
CA ASP A 43 -6.83 9.88 -6.97
C ASP A 43 -7.09 9.55 -5.50
N ASP A 44 -8.33 9.66 -5.07
CA ASP A 44 -8.72 9.39 -3.68
C ASP A 44 -8.66 7.89 -3.31
N ASP A 45 -8.54 7.02 -4.32
CA ASP A 45 -8.40 5.57 -4.17
C ASP A 45 -6.94 5.08 -4.27
N PHE A 46 -5.97 6.00 -4.28
CA PHE A 46 -4.55 5.68 -4.46
C PHE A 46 -4.02 4.82 -3.32
N ASP A 47 -4.30 5.20 -2.07
CA ASP A 47 -3.74 4.58 -0.87
C ASP A 47 -4.73 4.70 0.29
N ALA A 48 -4.78 3.69 1.17
CA ALA A 48 -5.58 3.73 2.38
C ALA A 48 -4.95 4.66 3.44
N LEU A 49 -3.63 4.57 3.61
CA LEU A 49 -2.86 5.35 4.59
C LEU A 49 -1.77 6.19 3.89
N PRO A 50 -2.14 7.19 3.05
CA PRO A 50 -1.17 7.92 2.25
C PRO A 50 -0.18 8.70 3.12
N CYS A 51 1.10 8.62 2.76
CA CYS A 51 2.18 9.30 3.44
C CYS A 51 2.31 10.79 3.07
N ASP A 52 1.83 11.19 1.91
CA ASP A 52 2.03 12.54 1.38
C ASP A 52 1.56 13.68 2.30
N PRO A 53 0.45 13.53 3.05
CA PRO A 53 0.01 14.56 4.00
C PRO A 53 0.79 14.57 5.31
N LEU A 54 1.65 13.58 5.55
CA LEU A 54 2.45 13.47 6.77
C LEU A 54 3.85 14.02 6.55
N GLU A 55 4.34 14.67 7.58
CA GLU A 55 5.75 15.06 7.59
C GLU A 55 6.66 13.82 7.86
N PRO A 56 7.88 13.82 7.41
CA PRO A 56 8.75 14.99 7.23
C PRO A 56 8.63 15.64 5.86
N THR A 57 8.78 16.95 5.87
CA THR A 57 8.81 17.85 4.71
C THR A 57 9.98 17.60 3.75
N GLN A 58 10.89 16.71 4.09
CA GLN A 58 12.05 16.43 3.23
C GLN A 58 11.68 15.41 2.14
N PRO A 59 12.04 15.70 0.86
CA PRO A 59 11.87 14.74 -0.21
C PRO A 59 12.52 13.40 0.14
N GLY A 60 11.83 12.30 -0.13
CA GLY A 60 12.40 10.97 0.00
C GLY A 60 13.69 10.82 -0.81
N LEU A 61 14.56 9.90 -0.39
CA LEU A 61 15.86 9.68 -1.06
C LEU A 61 15.71 9.45 -2.57
N ILE A 62 14.63 8.76 -2.98
CA ILE A 62 14.35 8.43 -4.38
C ILE A 62 14.05 9.70 -5.20
N THR A 63 13.34 10.66 -4.64
CA THR A 63 12.90 11.88 -5.35
C THR A 63 13.90 13.02 -5.25
N ARG A 64 15.01 12.86 -4.53
CA ARG A 64 16.04 13.89 -4.42
C ARG A 64 16.64 14.22 -5.79
N PRO A 65 16.93 15.51 -6.06
CA PRO A 65 17.53 15.93 -7.31
C PRO A 65 18.84 15.21 -7.65
N GLU A 66 19.58 14.81 -6.62
CA GLU A 66 20.89 14.16 -6.73
C GLU A 66 20.81 12.66 -7.06
N ASN A 67 19.61 12.06 -7.01
CA ASN A 67 19.48 10.64 -7.30
C ASN A 67 19.69 10.34 -8.80
N PRO A 68 20.80 9.66 -9.18
CA PRO A 68 21.10 9.39 -10.58
C PRO A 68 20.09 8.44 -11.24
N GLN A 69 19.39 7.61 -10.46
CA GLN A 69 18.36 6.70 -10.97
C GLN A 69 17.15 7.46 -11.51
N TYR A 70 16.89 8.66 -11.00
CA TYR A 70 15.80 9.50 -11.48
C TYR A 70 16.03 9.95 -12.93
N LEU A 71 17.24 10.37 -13.25
CA LEU A 71 17.62 10.74 -14.61
C LEU A 71 17.68 9.51 -15.53
N ALA A 72 18.19 8.38 -15.05
CA ALA A 72 18.20 7.12 -15.80
C ALA A 72 16.77 6.71 -16.19
N ALA A 73 15.83 6.75 -15.25
CA ALA A 73 14.43 6.45 -15.54
C ALA A 73 13.82 7.41 -16.59
N TRP A 74 14.12 8.68 -16.54
CA TRP A 74 13.66 9.65 -17.55
C TRP A 74 14.24 9.36 -18.94
N LYS A 75 15.51 8.94 -19.01
CA LYS A 75 16.15 8.55 -20.27
C LYS A 75 15.50 7.31 -20.86
N ASP A 76 15.31 6.28 -20.03
CA ASP A 76 14.76 4.99 -20.47
C ASP A 76 13.28 5.09 -20.86
N LEU A 77 12.47 5.83 -20.09
CA LEU A 77 11.03 5.93 -20.33
C LEU A 77 10.68 6.92 -21.44
N TRP A 78 11.30 8.09 -21.43
CA TRP A 78 10.87 9.20 -22.30
C TRP A 78 11.96 9.79 -23.19
N GLY A 79 13.14 9.14 -23.26
CA GLY A 79 14.24 9.59 -24.11
C GLY A 79 14.85 10.92 -23.68
N TYR A 80 14.91 11.18 -22.36
CA TYR A 80 15.51 12.40 -21.83
C TYR A 80 16.99 12.50 -22.20
N ALA A 81 17.37 13.58 -22.85
CA ALA A 81 18.71 13.71 -23.47
C ALA A 81 19.75 14.40 -22.59
N TYR A 82 19.36 14.83 -21.38
CA TYR A 82 20.20 15.67 -20.53
C TYR A 82 20.67 14.95 -19.29
N ASP A 83 21.73 15.48 -18.64
CA ASP A 83 22.30 14.95 -17.38
C ASP A 83 21.97 15.84 -16.17
N ASP A 84 21.07 16.82 -16.34
CA ASP A 84 20.64 17.74 -15.30
C ASP A 84 19.10 17.83 -15.20
N ARG A 85 18.61 18.59 -14.26
CA ARG A 85 17.19 18.85 -14.01
C ARG A 85 16.87 20.36 -14.05
N SER A 86 17.53 21.08 -14.93
CA SER A 86 17.21 22.49 -15.12
C SER A 86 15.75 22.67 -15.57
N PRO A 87 15.06 23.75 -15.20
CA PRO A 87 13.65 23.95 -15.55
C PRO A 87 13.35 23.74 -17.03
N LYS A 88 14.20 24.29 -17.92
CA LYS A 88 14.06 24.15 -19.35
C LYS A 88 14.14 22.69 -19.83
N HIS A 89 15.03 21.90 -19.26
CA HIS A 89 15.18 20.49 -19.62
C HIS A 89 14.06 19.63 -19.03
N VAL A 90 13.56 19.98 -17.83
CA VAL A 90 12.37 19.34 -17.23
C VAL A 90 11.13 19.54 -18.10
N GLU A 91 10.94 20.73 -18.71
CA GLU A 91 9.86 20.96 -19.68
C GLU A 91 9.90 19.96 -20.85
N ALA A 92 11.09 19.62 -21.32
CA ALA A 92 11.24 18.66 -22.43
C ALA A 92 10.77 17.24 -22.04
N VAL A 93 11.08 16.76 -20.84
CA VAL A 93 10.62 15.45 -20.39
C VAL A 93 9.12 15.44 -20.08
N LEU A 94 8.57 16.54 -19.55
CA LEU A 94 7.12 16.67 -19.36
C LEU A 94 6.37 16.63 -20.68
N ALA A 95 6.88 17.32 -21.72
CA ALA A 95 6.32 17.26 -23.07
C ALA A 95 6.42 15.85 -23.68
N ALA A 96 7.54 15.14 -23.49
CA ALA A 96 7.71 13.77 -23.96
C ALA A 96 6.74 12.81 -23.25
N LYS A 97 6.58 12.94 -21.94
CA LYS A 97 5.60 12.19 -21.14
C LYS A 97 4.17 12.44 -21.60
N ALA A 98 3.81 13.70 -21.89
CA ALA A 98 2.49 14.06 -22.39
C ALA A 98 2.21 13.41 -23.77
N ARG A 99 3.19 13.43 -24.69
CA ARG A 99 3.08 12.76 -25.99
C ARG A 99 2.91 11.24 -25.83
N ALA A 100 3.69 10.60 -24.96
CA ALA A 100 3.54 9.15 -24.70
C ALA A 100 2.16 8.82 -24.13
N LYS A 101 1.66 9.62 -23.16
CA LYS A 101 0.29 9.46 -22.63
C LYS A 101 -0.76 9.58 -23.75
N ALA A 102 -0.64 10.57 -24.61
CA ALA A 102 -1.57 10.76 -25.71
C ALA A 102 -1.52 9.61 -26.73
N ALA A 103 -0.34 9.07 -27.02
CA ALA A 103 -0.15 7.97 -27.95
C ALA A 103 -0.68 6.64 -27.46
N HIS A 104 -0.59 6.37 -26.15
CA HIS A 104 -0.98 5.09 -25.56
C HIS A 104 -2.35 5.10 -24.88
N GLY A 105 -2.92 6.29 -24.61
CA GLY A 105 -4.23 6.42 -23.98
C GLY A 105 -4.32 5.63 -22.66
N ASP A 106 -5.36 4.82 -22.52
CA ASP A 106 -5.56 3.99 -21.31
C ASP A 106 -4.51 2.88 -21.15
N GLY A 107 -3.82 2.49 -22.22
CA GLY A 107 -2.70 1.55 -22.18
C GLY A 107 -1.36 2.16 -21.72
N TYR A 108 -1.32 3.45 -21.37
CA TYR A 108 -0.08 4.09 -20.95
C TYR A 108 0.58 3.46 -19.70
N PRO A 109 -0.14 3.07 -18.63
CA PRO A 109 0.49 2.37 -17.50
C PRO A 109 1.11 1.03 -17.90
N ALA A 110 0.41 0.20 -18.67
CA ALA A 110 0.95 -1.07 -19.18
C ALA A 110 2.17 -0.85 -20.11
N TRP A 111 2.16 0.22 -20.91
CA TRP A 111 3.31 0.60 -21.72
C TRP A 111 4.53 0.94 -20.85
N ILE A 112 4.36 1.66 -19.71
CA ILE A 112 5.43 1.92 -18.74
C ILE A 112 6.02 0.60 -18.21
N LEU A 113 5.17 -0.33 -17.74
CA LEU A 113 5.62 -1.63 -17.25
C LEU A 113 6.44 -2.39 -18.31
N GLY A 114 5.95 -2.40 -19.55
CA GLY A 114 6.65 -2.99 -20.68
C GLY A 114 8.04 -2.38 -20.92
N ARG A 115 8.18 -1.06 -20.79
CA ARG A 115 9.45 -0.32 -20.95
C ARG A 115 10.47 -0.67 -19.87
N VAL A 116 10.03 -0.87 -18.62
CA VAL A 116 10.92 -1.20 -17.50
C VAL A 116 11.10 -2.69 -17.26
N GLY A 117 10.52 -3.54 -18.12
CA GLY A 117 10.70 -4.98 -18.03
C GLY A 117 9.84 -5.68 -16.99
N ILE A 118 8.72 -5.10 -16.57
CA ILE A 118 7.75 -5.68 -15.65
C ILE A 118 6.60 -6.30 -16.45
N ASP A 119 6.28 -7.57 -16.20
CA ASP A 119 5.14 -8.25 -16.82
C ASP A 119 3.85 -8.02 -16.03
N VAL A 120 3.96 -8.07 -14.71
CA VAL A 120 2.83 -7.92 -13.79
C VAL A 120 3.27 -7.13 -12.57
N GLU A 121 2.44 -6.21 -12.12
CA GLU A 121 2.56 -5.60 -10.80
C GLU A 121 1.35 -5.92 -9.92
N LEU A 122 1.59 -6.10 -8.63
CA LEU A 122 0.58 -6.25 -7.61
C LEU A 122 0.24 -4.86 -7.05
N SER A 123 -0.88 -4.32 -7.53
CA SER A 123 -1.29 -2.93 -7.33
C SER A 123 -2.01 -2.77 -5.99
N ASN A 124 -1.31 -2.24 -4.98
CA ASN A 124 -1.90 -1.88 -3.69
C ASN A 124 -2.70 -0.59 -3.86
N ARG A 125 -4.03 -0.69 -3.79
CA ARG A 125 -4.95 0.44 -3.96
C ARG A 125 -6.24 0.21 -3.17
N VAL A 126 -6.94 1.30 -2.84
CA VAL A 126 -8.31 1.21 -2.29
C VAL A 126 -9.26 0.68 -3.35
N ALA A 127 -9.12 1.16 -4.59
CA ALA A 127 -9.83 0.63 -5.76
C ALA A 127 -8.97 0.80 -7.01
N MET A 128 -9.12 -0.12 -7.94
CA MET A 128 -8.55 0.00 -9.28
C MET A 128 -9.21 1.17 -10.02
N GLY A 129 -8.59 1.62 -11.10
CA GLY A 129 -9.07 2.77 -11.84
C GLY A 129 -8.63 2.76 -13.30
N ARG A 130 -8.91 3.86 -13.98
CA ARG A 130 -8.59 4.02 -15.40
C ARG A 130 -7.11 3.76 -15.68
N GLY A 131 -6.86 2.89 -16.63
CA GLY A 131 -5.51 2.49 -17.03
C GLY A 131 -4.91 1.34 -16.22
N LEU A 132 -5.60 0.85 -15.17
CA LEU A 132 -5.13 -0.22 -14.29
C LEU A 132 -6.03 -1.47 -14.33
N ASN A 133 -6.95 -1.57 -15.30
CA ASN A 133 -7.91 -2.66 -15.41
C ASN A 133 -7.51 -3.68 -16.49
N ASP A 134 -6.24 -4.02 -16.58
CA ASP A 134 -5.70 -4.96 -17.57
C ASP A 134 -4.99 -6.15 -16.91
N ALA A 135 -4.40 -7.02 -17.73
CA ALA A 135 -3.72 -8.22 -17.26
C ALA A 135 -2.39 -7.94 -16.53
N HIS A 136 -1.83 -6.74 -16.70
CA HIS A 136 -0.55 -6.36 -16.09
C HIS A 136 -0.70 -5.84 -14.66
N HIS A 137 -1.90 -5.37 -14.28
CA HIS A 137 -2.18 -4.82 -12.95
C HIS A 137 -3.08 -5.78 -12.18
N ARG A 138 -2.60 -6.29 -11.04
CA ARG A 138 -3.33 -7.22 -10.17
C ARG A 138 -3.72 -6.52 -8.89
N PHE A 139 -5.02 -6.49 -8.60
CA PHE A 139 -5.57 -5.76 -7.47
C PHE A 139 -5.17 -6.37 -6.13
N VAL A 140 -4.72 -5.50 -5.21
CA VAL A 140 -4.42 -5.81 -3.82
C VAL A 140 -5.07 -4.73 -2.94
N PRO A 141 -6.31 -4.93 -2.47
CA PRO A 141 -7.01 -4.01 -1.58
C PRO A 141 -6.39 -3.94 -0.19
N PHE A 142 -6.70 -2.85 0.53
CA PHE A 142 -6.30 -2.63 1.91
C PHE A 142 -7.42 -3.10 2.85
N ASP A 143 -7.09 -3.95 3.82
CA ASP A 143 -8.08 -4.54 4.73
C ASP A 143 -7.86 -4.21 6.21
N ASP A 144 -6.97 -3.24 6.51
CA ASP A 144 -6.74 -2.75 7.87
C ASP A 144 -8.04 -2.27 8.53
N ALA A 145 -8.89 -1.61 7.78
CA ALA A 145 -10.19 -1.10 8.25
C ALA A 145 -11.07 -2.16 8.91
N LEU A 146 -10.94 -3.42 8.49
CA LEU A 146 -11.69 -4.54 9.07
C LEU A 146 -11.15 -4.96 10.45
N LEU A 147 -9.92 -4.55 10.82
CA LEU A 147 -9.35 -4.79 12.16
C LEU A 147 -9.86 -3.80 13.22
N PHE A 148 -10.51 -2.72 12.81
CA PHE A 148 -10.88 -1.60 13.68
C PHE A 148 -12.40 -1.35 13.69
N PRO A 149 -13.24 -2.36 14.08
CA PRO A 149 -14.70 -2.25 13.97
C PRO A 149 -15.36 -1.35 15.04
N LEU A 150 -14.67 -1.08 16.15
CA LEU A 150 -15.22 -0.38 17.31
C LEU A 150 -14.86 1.12 17.30
N ASP A 151 -15.12 1.84 18.40
CA ASP A 151 -14.71 3.23 18.55
C ASP A 151 -13.20 3.36 18.58
N ASN A 152 -12.66 4.04 17.56
CA ASN A 152 -11.23 4.25 17.34
C ASN A 152 -10.70 5.57 17.94
N SER A 153 -11.56 6.37 18.59
CA SER A 153 -11.17 7.66 19.15
C SER A 153 -10.01 7.60 20.14
N PRO A 154 -9.86 6.57 21.00
CA PRO A 154 -8.70 6.48 21.88
C PRO A 154 -7.39 6.20 21.13
N ILE A 155 -7.43 5.51 19.99
CA ILE A 155 -6.25 5.29 19.14
C ILE A 155 -5.91 6.59 18.42
N ALA A 156 -6.92 7.24 17.83
CA ALA A 156 -6.78 8.51 17.12
C ALA A 156 -6.21 9.63 18.01
N ALA A 157 -6.53 9.62 19.30
CA ALA A 157 -6.04 10.62 20.26
C ALA A 157 -4.55 10.47 20.64
N GLN A 158 -3.89 9.35 20.29
CA GLN A 158 -2.53 9.08 20.73
C GLN A 158 -1.47 9.92 20.02
N THR A 159 -1.65 10.15 18.71
CA THR A 159 -0.72 10.96 17.90
C THR A 159 -1.47 11.65 16.74
N PRO A 160 -0.94 12.76 16.21
CA PRO A 160 -1.49 13.40 15.02
C PRO A 160 -1.60 12.45 13.82
N ASP A 161 -0.58 11.61 13.59
CA ASP A 161 -0.55 10.63 12.51
C ASP A 161 -1.69 9.62 12.67
N ARG A 162 -1.90 9.09 13.88
CA ARG A 162 -2.99 8.15 14.17
C ARG A 162 -4.36 8.78 14.03
N LYS A 163 -4.50 10.07 14.36
CA LYS A 163 -5.74 10.80 14.13
C LYS A 163 -6.09 10.84 12.66
N PHE A 164 -5.11 11.13 11.82
CA PHE A 164 -5.28 11.13 10.37
C PHE A 164 -5.60 9.73 9.84
N PHE A 165 -4.81 8.73 10.17
CA PHE A 165 -4.98 7.36 9.69
C PHE A 165 -6.28 6.71 10.16
N MET A 166 -6.66 6.86 11.43
CA MET A 166 -7.93 6.30 11.92
C MET A 166 -9.14 6.89 11.23
N SER A 167 -9.09 8.18 10.88
CA SER A 167 -10.15 8.80 10.06
C SER A 167 -10.27 8.12 8.69
N ARG A 168 -9.15 7.75 8.07
CA ARG A 168 -9.13 7.05 6.77
C ARG A 168 -9.67 5.63 6.91
N GLU A 169 -9.26 4.90 7.95
CA GLU A 169 -9.75 3.55 8.21
C GLU A 169 -11.26 3.52 8.49
N ASP A 170 -11.77 4.47 9.26
CA ASP A 170 -13.20 4.58 9.51
C ASP A 170 -14.01 4.85 8.23
N MET A 171 -13.47 5.70 7.34
CA MET A 171 -14.08 5.94 6.02
C MET A 171 -14.03 4.70 5.13
N LEU A 172 -12.92 3.97 5.10
CA LEU A 172 -12.77 2.76 4.30
C LEU A 172 -13.69 1.64 4.80
N ARG A 173 -13.78 1.44 6.12
CA ARG A 173 -14.73 0.50 6.71
C ARG A 173 -16.18 0.86 6.35
N ALA A 174 -16.55 2.14 6.47
CA ALA A 174 -17.88 2.60 6.11
C ALA A 174 -18.20 2.33 4.63
N ARG A 175 -17.23 2.54 3.73
CA ARG A 175 -17.34 2.20 2.30
C ARG A 175 -17.58 0.72 2.09
N TYR A 176 -16.78 -0.17 2.72
CA TYR A 176 -16.97 -1.62 2.60
C TYR A 176 -18.35 -2.06 3.09
N MET A 177 -18.82 -1.50 4.21
CA MET A 177 -20.16 -1.78 4.72
C MET A 177 -21.25 -1.27 3.78
N GLN A 178 -21.09 -0.08 3.23
CA GLN A 178 -22.03 0.49 2.25
C GLN A 178 -22.12 -0.37 0.99
N ASP A 179 -20.99 -0.84 0.48
CA ASP A 179 -20.92 -1.72 -0.67
C ASP A 179 -21.63 -3.07 -0.45
N LEU A 180 -21.78 -3.48 0.82
CA LEU A 180 -22.51 -4.67 1.25
C LEU A 180 -23.95 -4.37 1.68
N GLY A 181 -24.41 -3.11 1.57
CA GLY A 181 -25.75 -2.70 2.01
C GLY A 181 -25.94 -2.69 3.52
N ILE A 182 -24.87 -2.53 4.31
CA ILE A 182 -24.88 -2.57 5.77
C ILE A 182 -24.76 -1.15 6.31
N GLY A 183 -25.82 -0.63 6.94
CA GLY A 183 -25.88 0.73 7.44
C GLY A 183 -25.30 0.96 8.84
N ALA A 184 -25.09 -0.10 9.62
CA ALA A 184 -24.55 -0.02 10.98
C ALA A 184 -23.71 -1.24 11.32
N ILE A 185 -22.73 -1.07 12.21
CA ILE A 185 -21.90 -2.17 12.73
C ILE A 185 -22.80 -3.24 13.35
N PRO A 186 -22.66 -4.54 12.98
CA PRO A 186 -23.39 -5.63 13.59
C PRO A 186 -23.19 -5.71 15.11
N ALA A 187 -24.18 -6.19 15.83
CA ALA A 187 -24.16 -6.19 17.30
C ALA A 187 -23.25 -7.28 17.90
N THR A 188 -22.95 -8.33 17.15
CA THR A 188 -22.12 -9.46 17.60
C THR A 188 -20.93 -9.66 16.68
N LEU A 189 -19.84 -10.22 17.22
CA LEU A 189 -18.65 -10.56 16.42
C LEU A 189 -19.02 -11.56 15.30
N SER A 190 -19.80 -12.58 15.59
CA SER A 190 -20.22 -13.57 14.60
C SER A 190 -20.97 -12.92 13.42
N GLU A 191 -21.87 -11.97 13.69
CA GLU A 191 -22.53 -11.21 12.62
C GLU A 191 -21.55 -10.31 11.87
N TYR A 192 -20.58 -9.68 12.56
CA TYR A 192 -19.55 -8.87 11.90
C TYR A 192 -18.70 -9.69 10.94
N LEU A 193 -18.26 -10.87 11.37
CA LEU A 193 -17.51 -11.78 10.53
C LEU A 193 -18.34 -12.26 9.33
N ALA A 194 -19.57 -12.73 9.58
CA ALA A 194 -20.41 -13.34 8.54
C ALA A 194 -21.01 -12.33 7.54
N ARG A 195 -21.26 -11.08 7.96
CA ARG A 195 -21.94 -10.09 7.13
C ARG A 195 -21.03 -8.99 6.60
N VAL A 196 -19.89 -8.74 7.26
CA VAL A 196 -18.96 -7.67 6.86
C VAL A 196 -17.64 -8.26 6.37
N VAL A 197 -16.88 -8.96 7.24
CA VAL A 197 -15.51 -9.37 6.93
C VAL A 197 -15.47 -10.36 5.76
N THR A 198 -16.09 -11.52 5.90
CA THR A 198 -16.07 -12.55 4.85
C THR A 198 -16.66 -12.03 3.52
N PRO A 199 -17.84 -11.36 3.48
CA PRO A 199 -18.37 -10.84 2.23
C PRO A 199 -17.53 -9.72 1.61
N ALA A 200 -16.82 -8.90 2.40
CA ALA A 200 -15.90 -7.90 1.86
C ALA A 200 -14.75 -8.57 1.11
N LEU A 201 -14.10 -9.56 1.73
CA LEU A 201 -13.02 -10.33 1.10
C LEU A 201 -13.49 -11.08 -0.16
N GLU A 202 -14.68 -11.72 -0.11
CA GLU A 202 -15.26 -12.44 -1.26
C GLU A 202 -15.56 -11.46 -2.42
N ARG A 203 -16.11 -10.27 -2.11
CA ARG A 203 -16.34 -9.23 -3.11
C ARG A 203 -15.04 -8.71 -3.72
N GLN A 204 -14.00 -8.50 -2.92
CA GLN A 204 -12.69 -8.10 -3.42
C GLN A 204 -12.12 -9.18 -4.36
N ARG A 205 -12.22 -10.46 -3.97
CA ARG A 205 -11.81 -11.59 -4.81
C ARG A 205 -12.59 -11.63 -6.13
N GLN A 206 -13.90 -11.44 -6.09
CA GLN A 206 -14.76 -11.37 -7.29
C GLN A 206 -14.37 -10.18 -8.19
N ASN A 207 -13.92 -9.08 -7.60
CA ASN A 207 -13.42 -7.90 -8.31
C ASN A 207 -11.95 -8.04 -8.78
N GLY A 208 -11.38 -9.25 -8.74
CA GLY A 208 -10.07 -9.54 -9.28
C GLY A 208 -8.90 -9.41 -8.31
N ALA A 209 -9.15 -9.22 -7.01
CA ALA A 209 -8.08 -9.22 -6.02
C ALA A 209 -7.34 -10.56 -5.99
N VAL A 210 -6.01 -10.50 -5.92
CA VAL A 210 -5.12 -11.67 -5.83
C VAL A 210 -4.46 -11.80 -4.46
N ALA A 211 -4.44 -10.71 -3.72
CA ALA A 211 -3.95 -10.61 -2.35
C ALA A 211 -4.72 -9.52 -1.63
N ILE A 212 -4.57 -9.44 -0.31
CA ILE A 212 -4.97 -8.31 0.52
C ILE A 212 -3.72 -7.63 1.09
N LYS A 213 -3.85 -6.38 1.51
CA LYS A 213 -2.77 -5.61 2.14
C LYS A 213 -3.16 -5.15 3.53
N PHE A 214 -2.24 -5.33 4.48
CA PHE A 214 -2.25 -4.67 5.78
C PHE A 214 -1.13 -3.64 5.89
N GLU A 215 -1.47 -2.41 6.28
CA GLU A 215 -0.58 -1.32 6.67
C GLU A 215 -0.64 -1.05 8.17
N VAL A 216 -1.18 -1.96 8.91
CA VAL A 216 -1.46 -1.89 10.35
C VAL A 216 -0.25 -1.52 11.23
N ALA A 217 0.98 -1.68 10.72
CA ALA A 217 2.22 -1.22 11.36
C ALA A 217 2.22 0.30 11.67
N TYR A 218 1.45 1.10 10.94
CA TYR A 218 1.23 2.52 11.22
C TYR A 218 0.35 2.78 12.46
N LEU A 219 -0.48 1.82 12.80
CA LEU A 219 -1.53 1.95 13.82
C LEU A 219 -1.21 1.20 15.10
N ARG A 220 -0.54 0.04 14.98
CA ARG A 220 -0.12 -0.80 16.10
C ARG A 220 1.10 -1.64 15.73
N SER A 221 1.74 -2.23 16.76
CA SER A 221 2.77 -3.25 16.56
C SER A 221 2.21 -4.49 15.84
N LEU A 222 3.04 -5.11 15.01
CA LEU A 222 2.77 -6.37 14.30
C LEU A 222 2.75 -7.60 15.21
N ASP A 223 2.95 -7.44 16.50
CA ASP A 223 2.84 -8.49 17.51
C ASP A 223 1.38 -8.95 17.66
N PHE A 224 0.94 -9.83 16.78
CA PHE A 224 -0.39 -10.45 16.79
C PHE A 224 -0.35 -11.77 17.55
N GLY A 225 -0.69 -11.72 18.85
CA GLY A 225 -0.73 -12.88 19.72
C GLY A 225 -1.88 -13.85 19.40
N PRO A 226 -1.88 -15.02 20.02
CA PRO A 226 -3.05 -15.89 20.01
C PRO A 226 -4.21 -15.23 20.76
N ALA A 227 -5.42 -15.30 20.21
CA ALA A 227 -6.63 -14.77 20.83
C ALA A 227 -7.78 -15.77 20.65
N ALA A 228 -8.46 -16.12 21.74
CA ALA A 228 -9.62 -16.98 21.69
C ALA A 228 -10.84 -16.22 21.13
N GLU A 229 -11.64 -16.88 20.30
CA GLU A 229 -12.86 -16.31 19.75
C GLU A 229 -13.82 -15.82 20.83
N ALA A 230 -13.97 -16.58 21.92
CA ALA A 230 -14.86 -16.23 23.04
C ALA A 230 -14.46 -14.90 23.70
N ASP A 231 -13.15 -14.65 23.88
CA ASP A 231 -12.64 -13.40 24.44
C ASP A 231 -12.91 -12.24 23.47
N ALA A 232 -12.61 -12.44 22.19
CA ALA A 232 -12.85 -11.43 21.15
C ALA A 232 -14.34 -11.11 21.03
N ALA A 233 -15.22 -12.11 21.08
CA ALA A 233 -16.67 -11.95 21.04
C ALA A 233 -17.20 -11.18 22.25
N ALA A 234 -16.68 -11.46 23.45
CA ALA A 234 -17.07 -10.74 24.66
C ALA A 234 -16.69 -9.25 24.60
N ILE A 235 -15.46 -8.95 24.12
CA ILE A 235 -14.99 -7.57 23.93
C ILE A 235 -15.84 -6.88 22.87
N TYR A 236 -16.05 -7.51 21.73
CA TYR A 236 -16.86 -6.94 20.66
C TYR A 236 -18.28 -6.60 21.11
N ALA A 237 -18.98 -7.55 21.70
CA ALA A 237 -20.36 -7.39 22.17
C ALA A 237 -20.51 -6.28 23.21
N ARG A 238 -19.49 -6.08 24.05
CA ARG A 238 -19.48 -5.02 25.07
C ARG A 238 -19.45 -3.63 24.45
N TYR A 239 -18.72 -3.44 23.34
CA TYR A 239 -18.42 -2.11 22.80
C TYR A 239 -19.09 -1.83 21.43
N ALA A 240 -19.70 -2.83 20.79
CA ALA A 240 -20.33 -2.65 19.47
C ALA A 240 -21.49 -1.63 19.47
N ARG A 241 -22.07 -1.35 20.63
CA ARG A 241 -23.18 -0.39 20.81
C ARG A 241 -22.75 0.96 21.40
N GLY A 242 -21.46 1.15 21.60
CA GLY A 242 -20.88 2.37 22.14
C GLY A 242 -19.86 2.14 23.25
N GLY A 243 -19.12 3.19 23.57
CA GLY A 243 -17.93 3.12 24.41
C GLY A 243 -16.72 2.59 23.64
N ALA A 244 -15.53 2.73 24.23
CA ALA A 244 -14.29 2.28 23.64
C ALA A 244 -13.63 1.23 24.53
N PRO A 245 -13.05 0.15 23.96
CA PRO A 245 -12.22 -0.79 24.70
C PRO A 245 -10.93 -0.12 25.16
N ASP A 246 -10.36 -0.59 26.25
CA ASP A 246 -8.97 -0.25 26.57
C ASP A 246 -8.00 -0.86 25.54
N THR A 247 -6.75 -0.39 25.56
CA THR A 247 -5.74 -0.81 24.58
C THR A 247 -5.51 -2.32 24.58
N ALA A 248 -5.50 -2.99 25.73
CA ALA A 248 -5.24 -4.42 25.82
C ALA A 248 -6.44 -5.25 25.28
N GLN A 249 -7.66 -4.84 25.62
CA GLN A 249 -8.87 -5.42 25.10
C GLN A 249 -8.95 -5.28 23.58
N TYR A 250 -8.71 -4.07 23.06
CA TYR A 250 -8.78 -3.85 21.61
C TYR A 250 -7.71 -4.63 20.86
N ARG A 251 -6.49 -4.68 21.38
CA ARG A 251 -5.44 -5.51 20.78
C ARG A 251 -5.84 -6.98 20.69
N ARG A 252 -6.43 -7.54 21.74
CA ARG A 252 -6.92 -8.94 21.74
C ARG A 252 -7.99 -9.17 20.68
N LEU A 253 -8.94 -8.26 20.52
CA LEU A 253 -9.92 -8.35 19.44
C LEU A 253 -9.25 -8.29 18.05
N GLN A 254 -8.32 -7.36 17.86
CA GLN A 254 -7.58 -7.20 16.60
C GLN A 254 -6.69 -8.42 16.29
N ASP A 255 -6.10 -9.04 17.32
CA ASP A 255 -5.31 -10.28 17.17
C ASP A 255 -6.17 -11.41 16.61
N PHE A 256 -7.39 -11.56 17.11
CA PHE A 256 -8.36 -12.51 16.58
C PHE A 256 -8.78 -12.16 15.15
N LEU A 257 -9.17 -10.92 14.91
CA LEU A 257 -9.61 -10.46 13.57
C LEU A 257 -8.52 -10.63 12.52
N PHE A 258 -7.27 -10.28 12.83
CA PHE A 258 -6.14 -10.46 11.91
C PHE A 258 -6.00 -11.92 11.47
N ARG A 259 -6.04 -12.86 12.43
CA ARG A 259 -5.94 -14.30 12.13
C ARG A 259 -7.14 -14.80 11.33
N TYR A 260 -8.33 -14.34 11.66
CA TYR A 260 -9.54 -14.67 10.92
C TYR A 260 -9.46 -14.16 9.47
N ILE A 261 -9.13 -12.89 9.26
CA ILE A 261 -9.01 -12.30 7.92
C ILE A 261 -7.94 -13.03 7.11
N ALA A 262 -6.77 -13.28 7.69
CA ALA A 262 -5.71 -14.02 7.01
C ALA A 262 -6.12 -15.44 6.62
N SER A 263 -6.83 -16.16 7.51
CA SER A 263 -7.36 -17.49 7.23
C SER A 263 -8.42 -17.49 6.13
N GLU A 264 -9.37 -16.54 6.18
CA GLU A 264 -10.39 -16.38 5.15
C GLU A 264 -9.80 -16.01 3.79
N SER A 265 -8.81 -15.12 3.76
CA SER A 265 -8.07 -14.78 2.53
C SER A 265 -7.44 -16.02 1.91
N GLY A 266 -6.78 -16.86 2.73
CA GLY A 266 -6.24 -18.15 2.28
C GLY A 266 -7.32 -19.10 1.77
N ARG A 267 -8.47 -19.18 2.44
CA ARG A 267 -9.61 -20.03 2.04
C ARG A 267 -10.11 -19.67 0.63
N ILE A 268 -10.12 -18.39 0.28
CA ILE A 268 -10.59 -17.92 -1.04
C ILE A 268 -9.45 -17.69 -2.05
N GLY A 269 -8.24 -18.16 -1.74
CA GLY A 269 -7.09 -18.16 -2.65
C GLY A 269 -6.45 -16.77 -2.85
N MET A 270 -6.41 -15.95 -1.81
CA MET A 270 -5.69 -14.68 -1.79
C MET A 270 -4.48 -14.74 -0.84
N ALA A 271 -3.38 -14.15 -1.25
CA ALA A 271 -2.22 -13.93 -0.39
C ALA A 271 -2.47 -12.78 0.60
N VAL A 272 -1.65 -12.69 1.65
CA VAL A 272 -1.68 -11.58 2.61
C VAL A 272 -0.36 -10.83 2.54
N HIS A 273 -0.41 -9.56 2.15
CA HIS A 273 0.72 -8.64 2.20
C HIS A 273 0.67 -7.84 3.51
N ILE A 274 1.82 -7.67 4.15
CA ILE A 274 1.92 -6.92 5.40
C ILE A 274 3.05 -5.91 5.27
N HIS A 275 2.74 -4.63 5.55
CA HIS A 275 3.75 -3.58 5.62
C HIS A 275 4.69 -3.83 6.80
N THR A 276 5.99 -3.84 6.53
CA THR A 276 7.06 -4.02 7.53
C THR A 276 8.22 -3.06 7.27
N GLY A 277 9.07 -2.86 8.27
CA GLY A 277 10.26 -2.03 8.12
C GLY A 277 9.97 -0.53 8.20
N ALA A 278 10.53 0.26 7.30
CA ALA A 278 10.39 1.70 7.32
C ALA A 278 8.98 2.18 6.95
N GLY A 279 8.54 3.27 7.56
CA GLY A 279 7.26 3.92 7.28
C GLY A 279 7.42 5.44 7.30
N CYS A 280 6.32 6.15 7.09
CA CYS A 280 6.24 7.61 7.12
C CYS A 280 5.62 8.13 8.41
N GLY A 281 5.68 9.46 8.58
CA GLY A 281 5.17 10.15 9.75
C GLY A 281 6.18 10.27 10.89
N GLY A 282 5.93 11.20 11.79
CA GLY A 282 6.83 11.51 12.91
C GLY A 282 6.74 10.53 14.08
N TYR A 283 5.73 9.67 14.07
CA TYR A 283 5.40 8.76 15.17
C TYR A 283 5.45 7.28 14.79
N PHE A 284 5.99 6.97 13.62
CA PHE A 284 6.13 5.59 13.16
C PHE A 284 7.13 4.80 14.02
N SER A 285 6.75 3.58 14.42
CA SER A 285 7.58 2.72 15.27
C SER A 285 8.26 1.61 14.46
N LEU A 286 9.55 1.77 14.18
CA LEU A 286 10.33 0.72 13.50
C LEU A 286 10.36 -0.61 14.27
N SER A 287 10.43 -0.56 15.60
CA SER A 287 10.40 -1.77 16.42
C SER A 287 9.05 -2.49 16.33
N GLY A 288 7.96 -1.73 16.25
CA GLY A 288 6.61 -2.27 16.06
C GLY A 288 6.35 -2.84 14.66
N ALA A 289 7.10 -2.40 13.66
CA ALA A 289 7.01 -2.85 12.28
C ALA A 289 8.02 -3.95 11.92
N ASN A 290 8.66 -4.55 12.91
CA ASN A 290 9.61 -5.64 12.70
C ASN A 290 8.86 -6.92 12.24
N PRO A 291 9.20 -7.49 11.06
CA PRO A 291 8.55 -8.70 10.54
C PRO A 291 8.71 -9.93 11.45
N MET A 292 9.72 -9.95 12.31
CA MET A 292 9.92 -11.04 13.28
C MET A 292 8.86 -11.07 14.41
N LEU A 293 7.94 -10.11 14.46
CA LEU A 293 6.82 -10.09 15.40
C LEU A 293 5.60 -10.88 14.88
N LEU A 294 5.56 -11.21 13.60
CA LEU A 294 4.54 -12.03 12.97
C LEU A 294 4.83 -13.51 13.19
#